data_be184404d8d11ec59d88290f1312cd14
#
_entry.id   be184404d8d11ec59d88290f1312cd14
#
_cell.length_a   1.000
_cell.length_b   1.000
_cell.length_c   1.000
_cell.angle_alpha   90.00
_cell.angle_beta   90.00
_cell.angle_gamma   90.00
#
_symmetry.space_group_name_H-M   'P 1'
#
loop_
_entity.id
_entity.type
_entity.pdbx_description
1 polymer ?
#
loop_
_entity_poly.entity_id
_entity_poly.type
_entity_poly.pdbx_seq_one_letter_code
_entity_poly.pdbx_strand_id
1 'polypeptide(L)'
;MVDLEHGCGYQSKYAPRVWKEWVDKGKYTPLITEKNPIQYRKANEQLPGGGTLEFSMLERLISFFADPYGFEQFACKLVQIMDSNIVNIEQTRRTRDGGRDAVGQYRVGLASGGIELEFALEAKRYNLNNSVGVKETSRLISRIKHRQFGIFVTTSFVGDQAYKEIIEDQHPIVVISGKDIVEILISAGINTVDVLNDWLESNFEHH
;
A
#
# COMPACT_ATOMS: atom_id res chain seq x y z
N MET A 1 -10.51 33.60 26.50
CA MET A 1 -11.56 32.86 27.24
C MET A 1 -12.82 33.00 26.41
N VAL A 2 -13.29 31.96 25.77
CA VAL A 2 -14.54 31.99 25.01
C VAL A 2 -15.65 31.99 26.04
N ASP A 3 -16.51 32.99 26.01
CA ASP A 3 -17.67 33.07 26.84
C ASP A 3 -18.63 31.93 26.51
N LEU A 4 -18.59 30.87 27.32
CA LEU A 4 -19.37 29.66 27.10
C LEU A 4 -20.86 29.87 27.45
N GLU A 5 -21.21 30.95 28.15
CA GLU A 5 -22.60 31.24 28.48
C GLU A 5 -23.37 31.84 27.31
N HIS A 6 -22.66 32.48 26.37
CA HIS A 6 -23.22 33.07 25.18
C HIS A 6 -22.76 32.38 23.87
N GLY A 7 -21.89 31.39 24.01
CA GLY A 7 -21.41 30.59 22.88
C GLY A 7 -22.50 29.66 22.36
N CYS A 8 -22.96 29.89 21.16
CA CYS A 8 -24.03 29.14 20.50
C CYS A 8 -23.76 27.64 20.30
N GLY A 9 -22.61 27.13 20.77
CA GLY A 9 -22.23 25.71 20.60
C GLY A 9 -22.63 24.79 21.73
N TYR A 10 -22.56 25.24 23.01
CA TYR A 10 -22.73 24.35 24.14
C TYR A 10 -24.19 23.99 24.44
N GLN A 11 -25.10 24.92 24.34
CA GLN A 11 -26.54 24.70 24.58
C GLN A 11 -27.24 24.14 23.32
N SER A 12 -26.56 24.01 22.22
CA SER A 12 -27.13 23.42 21.04
C SER A 12 -27.53 21.97 21.29
N LYS A 13 -28.75 21.61 20.92
CA LYS A 13 -29.19 20.19 20.89
C LYS A 13 -28.26 19.30 20.03
N TYR A 14 -27.49 19.91 19.16
CA TYR A 14 -26.53 19.24 18.28
C TYR A 14 -25.10 19.17 18.85
N ALA A 15 -24.83 19.75 20.04
CA ALA A 15 -23.51 19.67 20.63
C ALA A 15 -23.16 18.21 20.95
N PRO A 16 -21.96 17.73 20.57
CA PRO A 16 -21.51 16.36 20.80
C PRO A 16 -21.63 16.01 22.29
N ARG A 17 -22.12 14.80 22.59
CA ARG A 17 -22.27 14.31 23.98
C ARG A 17 -20.98 14.44 24.79
N VAL A 18 -19.85 14.11 24.16
CA VAL A 18 -18.52 14.20 24.79
C VAL A 18 -18.19 15.63 25.24
N TRP A 19 -18.59 16.63 24.44
CA TRP A 19 -18.37 18.03 24.77
C TRP A 19 -19.23 18.51 25.96
N LYS A 20 -20.47 18.07 26.01
CA LYS A 20 -21.37 18.32 27.14
C LYS A 20 -20.85 17.66 28.43
N GLU A 21 -20.40 16.40 28.35
CA GLU A 21 -19.82 15.69 29.48
C GLU A 21 -18.53 16.35 30.01
N TRP A 22 -17.73 16.93 29.12
CA TRP A 22 -16.56 17.71 29.55
C TRP A 22 -16.93 18.99 30.26
N VAL A 23 -17.86 19.77 29.73
CA VAL A 23 -18.28 21.03 30.35
C VAL A 23 -19.02 20.80 31.66
N ASP A 24 -19.96 19.85 31.70
CA ASP A 24 -20.81 19.59 32.87
C ASP A 24 -20.09 18.85 33.99
N LYS A 25 -19.16 17.96 33.67
CA LYS A 25 -18.56 17.01 34.62
C LYS A 25 -17.06 17.14 34.75
N GLY A 26 -16.41 18.02 34.01
CA GLY A 26 -14.94 18.12 33.92
C GLY A 26 -14.25 16.86 33.38
N LYS A 27 -15.02 15.92 32.82
CA LYS A 27 -14.48 14.70 32.24
C LYS A 27 -14.09 14.95 30.81
N TYR A 28 -12.80 15.15 30.59
CA TYR A 28 -12.22 15.17 29.27
C TYR A 28 -11.94 13.73 28.80
N THR A 29 -12.76 13.26 27.90
CA THR A 29 -12.37 12.09 27.10
C THR A 29 -11.72 12.64 25.84
N PRO A 30 -10.39 12.50 25.66
CA PRO A 30 -9.76 12.90 24.41
C PRO A 30 -10.49 12.20 23.28
N LEU A 31 -10.85 12.93 22.23
CA LEU A 31 -11.06 12.33 20.92
C LEU A 31 -9.71 11.75 20.53
N ILE A 32 -9.47 10.54 20.97
CA ILE A 32 -8.43 9.71 20.42
C ILE A 32 -8.93 9.40 19.01
N THR A 33 -8.60 10.27 18.06
CA THR A 33 -8.32 9.77 16.74
C THR A 33 -7.15 8.82 16.99
N GLU A 34 -7.44 7.53 17.12
CA GLU A 34 -6.42 6.53 16.90
C GLU A 34 -5.87 6.83 15.51
N LYS A 35 -4.81 7.63 15.49
CA LYS A 35 -3.88 7.57 14.38
C LYS A 35 -3.40 6.13 14.48
N ASN A 36 -3.95 5.25 13.64
CA ASN A 36 -3.26 4.01 13.38
C ASN A 36 -1.90 4.44 12.86
N PRO A 37 -0.85 4.46 13.69
CA PRO A 37 0.45 4.78 13.19
C PRO A 37 0.71 3.70 12.14
N ILE A 38 1.16 4.11 10.95
CA ILE A 38 1.69 3.16 9.99
C ILE A 38 2.69 2.34 10.78
N GLN A 39 2.34 1.07 11.05
CA GLN A 39 3.15 0.26 11.94
C GLN A 39 4.37 -0.19 11.17
N TYR A 40 5.54 0.05 11.77
CA TYR A 40 6.77 -0.57 11.32
C TYR A 40 6.63 -2.10 11.37
N ARG A 41 6.84 -2.76 10.24
CA ARG A 41 6.78 -4.23 10.14
C ARG A 41 8.20 -4.80 10.02
N LYS A 42 8.53 -5.76 10.88
CA LYS A 42 9.78 -6.52 10.81
C LYS A 42 9.79 -7.43 9.57
N ALA A 43 10.96 -7.89 9.17
CA ALA A 43 11.10 -8.77 8.00
C ALA A 43 10.23 -10.04 8.09
N ASN A 44 10.12 -10.65 9.27
CA ASN A 44 9.28 -11.83 9.50
C ASN A 44 7.76 -11.57 9.46
N GLU A 45 7.35 -10.31 9.52
CA GLU A 45 5.95 -9.89 9.38
C GLU A 45 5.61 -9.57 7.93
N GLN A 46 6.64 -9.38 7.11
CA GLN A 46 6.54 -9.05 5.69
C GLN A 46 6.68 -10.26 4.76
N LEU A 47 7.06 -11.42 5.28
CA LEU A 47 7.19 -12.66 4.52
C LEU A 47 6.29 -13.75 5.12
N PRO A 48 5.74 -14.66 4.29
CA PRO A 48 5.05 -15.84 4.79
C PRO A 48 6.02 -16.80 5.49
N GLY A 49 5.51 -17.54 6.46
CA GLY A 49 6.30 -18.55 7.19
C GLY A 49 6.80 -19.66 6.28
N GLY A 50 8.04 -20.11 6.49
CA GLY A 50 8.59 -21.23 5.72
C GLY A 50 7.75 -22.50 5.83
N GLY A 51 7.56 -23.20 4.72
CA GLY A 51 6.79 -24.46 4.65
C GLY A 51 5.27 -24.29 4.64
N THR A 52 4.75 -23.08 4.59
CA THR A 52 3.31 -22.82 4.42
C THR A 52 2.94 -22.82 2.94
N LEU A 53 1.64 -22.90 2.66
CA LEU A 53 1.10 -22.74 1.30
C LEU A 53 1.46 -21.37 0.72
N GLU A 54 1.32 -20.34 1.51
CA GLU A 54 1.64 -18.95 1.15
C GLU A 54 3.11 -18.80 0.74
N PHE A 55 4.00 -19.48 1.45
CA PHE A 55 5.41 -19.52 1.11
C PHE A 55 5.65 -20.18 -0.25
N SER A 56 5.01 -21.33 -0.50
CA SER A 56 5.10 -22.05 -1.78
C SER A 56 4.53 -21.23 -2.95
N MET A 57 3.44 -20.49 -2.72
CA MET A 57 2.88 -19.58 -3.72
C MET A 57 3.85 -18.44 -4.05
N LEU A 58 4.49 -17.86 -3.04
CA LEU A 58 5.48 -16.79 -3.24
C LEU A 58 6.73 -17.28 -3.97
N GLU A 59 7.25 -18.47 -3.64
CA GLU A 59 8.37 -19.08 -4.37
C GLU A 59 8.01 -19.36 -5.82
N ARG A 60 6.80 -19.84 -6.07
CA ARG A 60 6.32 -20.08 -7.44
C ARG A 60 6.25 -18.78 -8.24
N LEU A 61 5.74 -17.71 -7.64
CA LEU A 61 5.68 -16.38 -8.25
C LEU A 61 7.09 -15.84 -8.60
N ILE A 62 8.04 -15.96 -7.67
CA ILE A 62 9.43 -15.57 -7.90
C ILE A 62 10.05 -16.36 -9.06
N SER A 63 9.77 -17.67 -9.14
CA SER A 63 10.31 -18.53 -10.20
C SER A 63 9.66 -18.28 -11.57
N PHE A 64 8.40 -17.82 -11.59
CA PHE A 64 7.68 -17.57 -12.83
C PHE A 64 8.25 -16.36 -13.59
N PHE A 65 8.54 -15.28 -12.88
CA PHE A 65 9.07 -14.05 -13.48
C PHE A 65 10.60 -14.06 -13.48
N ALA A 66 11.24 -14.58 -14.52
CA ALA A 66 12.69 -14.46 -14.69
C ALA A 66 13.11 -13.02 -15.02
N ASP A 67 12.32 -12.33 -15.85
CA ASP A 67 12.54 -10.93 -16.25
C ASP A 67 11.86 -9.95 -15.27
N PRO A 68 12.57 -8.91 -14.80
CA PRO A 68 11.98 -7.85 -13.98
C PRO A 68 10.76 -7.16 -14.61
N TYR A 69 10.73 -7.02 -15.91
CA TYR A 69 9.62 -6.37 -16.62
C TYR A 69 8.31 -7.14 -16.52
N GLY A 70 8.34 -8.46 -16.59
CA GLY A 70 7.15 -9.29 -16.34
C GLY A 70 6.62 -9.11 -14.92
N PHE A 71 7.51 -8.97 -13.93
CA PHE A 71 7.10 -8.68 -12.55
C PHE A 71 6.50 -7.27 -12.39
N GLU A 72 6.97 -6.28 -13.15
CA GLU A 72 6.34 -4.95 -13.17
C GLU A 72 4.91 -5.00 -13.70
N GLN A 73 4.65 -5.80 -14.76
CA GLN A 73 3.30 -6.04 -15.28
C GLN A 73 2.40 -6.73 -14.23
N PHE A 74 2.95 -7.74 -13.55
CA PHE A 74 2.27 -8.41 -12.46
C PHE A 74 1.90 -7.44 -11.34
N ALA A 75 2.82 -6.58 -10.92
CA ALA A 75 2.56 -5.59 -9.87
C ALA A 75 1.42 -4.63 -10.24
N CYS A 76 1.35 -4.19 -11.50
CA CYS A 76 0.22 -3.39 -12.01
C CYS A 76 -1.11 -4.14 -11.87
N LYS A 77 -1.15 -5.42 -12.24
CA LYS A 77 -2.35 -6.25 -12.14
C LYS A 77 -2.73 -6.52 -10.68
N LEU A 78 -1.74 -6.78 -9.83
CA LEU A 78 -1.92 -7.05 -8.41
C LEU A 78 -2.61 -5.89 -7.68
N VAL A 79 -2.15 -4.66 -7.91
CA VAL A 79 -2.75 -3.50 -7.24
C VAL A 79 -4.18 -3.23 -7.72
N GLN A 80 -4.52 -3.54 -8.98
CA GLN A 80 -5.90 -3.49 -9.47
C GLN A 80 -6.80 -4.55 -8.82
N ILE A 81 -6.24 -5.74 -8.54
CA ILE A 81 -6.94 -6.80 -7.80
C ILE A 81 -7.15 -6.37 -6.34
N MET A 82 -6.15 -5.73 -5.73
CA MET A 82 -6.18 -5.27 -4.35
C MET A 82 -7.31 -4.26 -4.09
N ASP A 83 -7.50 -3.31 -5.01
CA ASP A 83 -8.51 -2.26 -4.84
C ASP A 83 -9.07 -1.81 -6.20
N SER A 84 -10.38 -1.98 -6.39
CA SER A 84 -11.10 -1.58 -7.60
C SER A 84 -11.14 -0.06 -7.85
N ASN A 85 -10.78 0.76 -6.86
CA ASN A 85 -10.61 2.20 -7.03
C ASN A 85 -9.29 2.57 -7.72
N ILE A 86 -8.38 1.62 -7.89
CA ILE A 86 -7.19 1.81 -8.72
C ILE A 86 -7.60 1.73 -10.19
N VAL A 87 -7.49 2.85 -10.86
CA VAL A 87 -7.89 3.02 -12.27
C VAL A 87 -6.71 3.55 -13.10
N ASN A 88 -6.81 3.41 -14.41
CA ASN A 88 -5.88 4.03 -15.37
C ASN A 88 -4.41 3.77 -15.06
N ILE A 89 -4.04 2.51 -14.73
CA ILE A 89 -2.65 2.17 -14.49
C ILE A 89 -1.94 1.92 -15.83
N GLU A 90 -0.83 2.61 -16.03
CA GLU A 90 0.00 2.54 -17.23
C GLU A 90 1.43 2.16 -16.84
N GLN A 91 1.91 1.04 -17.38
CA GLN A 91 3.32 0.66 -17.26
C GLN A 91 4.18 1.59 -18.12
N THR A 92 5.29 2.07 -17.57
CA THR A 92 6.21 2.93 -18.30
C THR A 92 7.12 2.10 -19.22
N ARG A 93 7.54 2.71 -20.34
CA ARG A 93 8.42 2.03 -21.31
C ARG A 93 9.83 1.83 -20.74
N ARG A 94 10.50 0.74 -21.13
CA ARG A 94 11.88 0.40 -20.70
C ARG A 94 12.94 1.48 -21.01
N THR A 95 12.66 2.40 -21.89
CA THR A 95 13.63 3.39 -22.40
C THR A 95 13.32 4.79 -21.89
N ARG A 96 14.22 5.34 -21.08
CA ARG A 96 14.40 6.78 -20.74
C ARG A 96 13.42 7.49 -19.83
N ASP A 97 12.38 6.88 -19.31
CA ASP A 97 11.34 7.63 -18.55
C ASP A 97 11.60 7.74 -17.04
N GLY A 98 12.88 7.94 -16.66
CA GLY A 98 13.24 8.24 -15.26
C GLY A 98 13.05 7.07 -14.29
N GLY A 99 12.86 5.81 -14.80
CA GLY A 99 12.88 4.56 -14.02
C GLY A 99 11.69 4.39 -13.07
N ARG A 100 10.51 4.86 -13.41
CA ARG A 100 9.24 4.44 -12.82
C ARG A 100 8.80 3.18 -13.53
N ASP A 101 8.21 2.25 -12.79
CA ASP A 101 7.71 1.03 -13.39
C ASP A 101 6.27 1.22 -13.90
N ALA A 102 5.44 1.99 -13.14
CA ALA A 102 4.12 2.40 -13.60
C ALA A 102 3.66 3.71 -12.95
N VAL A 103 2.62 4.29 -13.52
CA VAL A 103 1.82 5.38 -12.95
C VAL A 103 0.35 4.99 -13.02
N GLY A 104 -0.46 5.50 -12.11
CA GLY A 104 -1.88 5.21 -12.08
C GLY A 104 -2.65 6.25 -11.31
N GLN A 105 -3.95 6.06 -11.23
CA GLN A 105 -4.88 6.92 -10.51
C GLN A 105 -5.70 6.10 -9.51
N TYR A 106 -5.94 6.68 -8.35
CA TYR A 106 -6.81 6.15 -7.33
C TYR A 106 -8.04 7.05 -7.20
N ARG A 107 -9.22 6.48 -7.37
CA ARG A 107 -10.48 7.23 -7.28
C ARG A 107 -10.95 7.30 -5.84
N VAL A 108 -11.13 8.53 -5.35
CA VAL A 108 -11.71 8.80 -4.03
C VAL A 108 -13.11 9.36 -4.21
N GLY A 109 -14.10 8.77 -3.54
CA GLY A 109 -15.50 9.21 -3.58
C GLY A 109 -16.36 8.43 -4.56
N LEU A 110 -17.44 9.06 -5.03
CA LEU A 110 -18.43 8.42 -5.89
C LEU A 110 -17.94 8.34 -7.35
N ALA A 111 -18.38 7.31 -8.06
CA ALA A 111 -18.02 7.10 -9.46
C ALA A 111 -18.39 8.31 -10.37
N SER A 112 -19.43 9.04 -10.03
CA SER A 112 -19.95 10.20 -10.80
C SER A 112 -19.45 11.56 -10.32
N GLY A 113 -18.70 11.64 -9.21
CA GLY A 113 -18.30 12.92 -8.59
C GLY A 113 -17.05 12.80 -7.72
N GLY A 114 -16.28 11.73 -7.88
CA GLY A 114 -15.01 11.51 -7.18
C GLY A 114 -13.87 12.34 -7.76
N ILE A 115 -12.77 12.38 -7.02
CA ILE A 115 -11.49 12.92 -7.48
C ILE A 115 -10.52 11.77 -7.76
N GLU A 116 -9.56 11.99 -8.64
CA GLU A 116 -8.53 11.03 -8.96
C GLU A 116 -7.18 11.52 -8.41
N LEU A 117 -6.55 10.68 -7.59
CA LEU A 117 -5.23 10.92 -7.01
C LEU A 117 -4.19 10.14 -7.81
N GLU A 118 -3.19 10.83 -8.34
CA GLU A 118 -2.11 10.16 -9.07
C GLU A 118 -1.14 9.45 -8.12
N PHE A 119 -0.67 8.26 -8.51
CA PHE A 119 0.40 7.56 -7.82
C PHE A 119 1.51 7.09 -8.78
N ALA A 120 2.69 6.84 -8.20
CA ALA A 120 3.77 6.14 -8.86
C ALA A 120 3.90 4.74 -8.27
N LEU A 121 4.17 3.74 -9.11
CA LEU A 121 4.45 2.37 -8.68
C LEU A 121 5.90 2.02 -9.01
N GLU A 122 6.56 1.39 -8.06
CA GLU A 122 7.88 0.74 -8.20
C GLU A 122 7.75 -0.72 -7.79
N ALA A 123 8.25 -1.64 -8.62
CA ALA A 123 8.19 -3.07 -8.38
C ALA A 123 9.59 -3.67 -8.34
N LYS A 124 9.89 -4.52 -7.35
CA LYS A 124 11.18 -5.18 -7.21
C LYS A 124 11.01 -6.67 -6.92
N ARG A 125 11.34 -7.48 -7.94
CA ARG A 125 11.43 -8.92 -7.77
C ARG A 125 12.78 -9.27 -7.13
N TYR A 126 12.77 -9.54 -5.85
CA TYR A 126 13.95 -10.00 -5.10
C TYR A 126 13.75 -11.42 -4.57
N ASN A 127 14.85 -12.13 -4.35
CA ASN A 127 14.83 -13.38 -3.61
C ASN A 127 14.48 -13.10 -2.14
N LEU A 128 13.90 -14.07 -1.46
CA LEU A 128 13.36 -13.91 -0.10
C LEU A 128 14.39 -13.42 0.94
N ASN A 129 15.66 -13.66 0.70
CA ASN A 129 16.75 -13.24 1.58
C ASN A 129 17.29 -11.82 1.27
N ASN A 130 16.83 -11.18 0.21
CA ASN A 130 17.32 -9.87 -0.21
C ASN A 130 16.30 -8.80 0.19
N SER A 131 16.71 -7.86 1.04
CA SER A 131 15.85 -6.74 1.42
C SER A 131 15.89 -5.62 0.39
N VAL A 132 14.78 -4.90 0.28
CA VAL A 132 14.73 -3.57 -0.34
C VAL A 132 15.41 -2.58 0.59
N GLY A 133 16.39 -1.84 0.07
CA GLY A 133 17.16 -0.87 0.85
C GLY A 133 16.66 0.56 0.64
N VAL A 134 17.34 1.48 1.33
CA VAL A 134 17.10 2.94 1.27
C VAL A 134 17.20 3.48 -0.16
N LYS A 135 18.10 2.94 -0.98
CA LYS A 135 18.29 3.40 -2.36
C LYS A 135 17.04 3.23 -3.23
N GLU A 136 16.37 2.09 -3.09
CA GLU A 136 15.16 1.77 -3.85
C GLU A 136 13.98 2.62 -3.37
N THR A 137 13.81 2.78 -2.06
CA THR A 137 12.74 3.58 -1.47
C THR A 137 12.93 5.07 -1.74
N SER A 138 14.14 5.62 -1.60
CA SER A 138 14.47 7.02 -1.92
C SER A 138 14.21 7.33 -3.40
N ARG A 139 14.39 6.35 -4.27
CA ARG A 139 14.06 6.47 -5.69
C ARG A 139 12.57 6.67 -5.90
N LEU A 140 11.70 5.90 -5.25
CA LEU A 140 10.26 6.12 -5.30
C LEU A 140 9.87 7.45 -4.65
N ILE A 141 10.42 7.77 -3.48
CA ILE A 141 10.20 9.04 -2.78
C ILE A 141 10.45 10.24 -3.71
N SER A 142 11.56 10.24 -4.43
CA SER A 142 11.90 11.32 -5.38
C SER A 142 10.89 11.47 -6.53
N ARG A 143 10.13 10.41 -6.83
CA ARG A 143 9.17 10.36 -7.94
C ARG A 143 7.75 10.71 -7.53
N ILE A 144 7.44 10.60 -6.24
CA ILE A 144 6.17 11.05 -5.69
C ILE A 144 6.07 12.58 -5.68
N LYS A 145 7.19 13.31 -5.84
CA LYS A 145 7.30 14.77 -5.73
C LYS A 145 6.19 15.57 -6.45
N HIS A 146 5.60 15.00 -7.48
CA HIS A 146 4.50 15.59 -8.25
C HIS A 146 3.22 14.75 -8.22
N ARG A 147 3.14 13.76 -7.31
CA ARG A 147 2.02 12.85 -7.14
C ARG A 147 1.61 12.81 -5.68
N GLN A 148 0.43 12.26 -5.43
CA GLN A 148 -0.12 12.25 -4.08
C GLN A 148 0.47 11.12 -3.22
N PHE A 149 0.78 9.96 -3.82
CA PHE A 149 1.37 8.83 -3.09
C PHE A 149 2.16 7.89 -4.00
N GLY A 150 2.82 6.90 -3.38
CA GLY A 150 3.54 5.83 -4.06
C GLY A 150 3.06 4.45 -3.62
N ILE A 151 3.24 3.47 -4.49
CA ILE A 151 3.06 2.05 -4.17
C ILE A 151 4.37 1.34 -4.46
N PHE A 152 4.91 0.66 -3.45
CA PHE A 152 6.11 -0.16 -3.58
C PHE A 152 5.74 -1.63 -3.46
N VAL A 153 5.99 -2.42 -4.50
CA VAL A 153 5.69 -3.86 -4.54
C VAL A 153 6.99 -4.66 -4.56
N THR A 154 7.13 -5.62 -3.65
CA THR A 154 8.29 -6.51 -3.67
C THR A 154 7.93 -7.94 -3.30
N THR A 155 8.57 -8.92 -3.95
CA THR A 155 8.48 -10.34 -3.57
C THR A 155 9.23 -10.66 -2.28
N SER A 156 9.95 -9.70 -1.72
CA SER A 156 10.71 -9.82 -0.50
C SER A 156 10.17 -8.90 0.59
N PHE A 157 11.03 -8.23 1.31
CA PHE A 157 10.69 -7.32 2.41
C PHE A 157 11.48 -6.01 2.31
N VAL A 158 10.93 -4.95 2.86
CA VAL A 158 11.62 -3.67 3.03
C VAL A 158 12.45 -3.75 4.30
N GLY A 159 13.76 -3.49 4.18
CA GLY A 159 14.69 -3.54 5.29
C GLY A 159 14.41 -2.45 6.34
N ASP A 160 14.82 -2.70 7.58
CA ASP A 160 14.50 -1.88 8.76
C ASP A 160 14.78 -0.39 8.57
N GLN A 161 15.93 -0.04 8.00
CA GLN A 161 16.32 1.36 7.82
C GLN A 161 15.43 2.03 6.76
N ALA A 162 15.19 1.38 5.62
CA ALA A 162 14.35 1.91 4.56
C ALA A 162 12.89 2.08 5.03
N TYR A 163 12.39 1.11 5.81
CA TYR A 163 11.04 1.18 6.36
C TYR A 163 10.88 2.32 7.37
N LYS A 164 11.89 2.54 8.23
CA LYS A 164 11.91 3.65 9.17
C LYS A 164 11.87 5.00 8.46
N GLU A 165 12.66 5.20 7.42
CA GLU A 165 12.64 6.44 6.64
C GLU A 165 11.26 6.72 6.05
N ILE A 166 10.59 5.71 5.49
CA ILE A 166 9.22 5.87 4.96
C ILE A 166 8.28 6.36 6.05
N ILE A 167 8.37 5.80 7.27
CA ILE A 167 7.44 6.11 8.37
C ILE A 167 7.80 7.41 9.07
N GLU A 168 9.05 7.60 9.47
CA GLU A 168 9.52 8.75 10.24
C GLU A 168 9.37 10.05 9.46
N ASP A 169 9.67 10.02 8.17
CA ASP A 169 9.51 11.17 7.27
C ASP A 169 8.09 11.29 6.70
N GLN A 170 7.17 10.41 7.13
CA GLN A 170 5.76 10.40 6.74
C GLN A 170 5.56 10.40 5.21
N HIS A 171 6.43 9.69 4.49
CA HIS A 171 6.25 9.53 3.06
C HIS A 171 4.98 8.75 2.75
N PRO A 172 4.11 9.24 1.87
CA PRO A 172 2.86 8.59 1.52
C PRO A 172 3.10 7.38 0.61
N ILE A 173 3.71 6.32 1.15
CA ILE A 173 4.04 5.09 0.41
C ILE A 173 3.30 3.90 1.00
N VAL A 174 2.54 3.21 0.16
CA VAL A 174 1.98 1.89 0.46
C VAL A 174 3.04 0.84 0.14
N VAL A 175 3.41 0.03 1.13
CA VAL A 175 4.35 -1.08 0.96
C VAL A 175 3.57 -2.39 0.85
N ILE A 176 3.74 -3.08 -0.26
CA ILE A 176 3.21 -4.41 -0.54
C ILE A 176 4.40 -5.38 -0.61
N SER A 177 4.58 -6.13 0.47
CA SER A 177 5.68 -7.10 0.64
C SER A 177 5.28 -8.50 0.15
N GLY A 178 6.18 -9.47 0.23
CA GLY A 178 5.91 -10.84 -0.21
C GLY A 178 4.70 -11.47 0.45
N LYS A 179 4.47 -11.23 1.74
CA LYS A 179 3.27 -11.72 2.45
C LYS A 179 2.01 -11.04 1.93
N ASP A 180 2.03 -9.71 1.77
CA ASP A 180 0.88 -8.95 1.29
C ASP A 180 0.46 -9.38 -0.13
N ILE A 181 1.45 -9.67 -1.00
CA ILE A 181 1.18 -10.18 -2.36
C ILE A 181 0.31 -11.45 -2.29
N VAL A 182 0.71 -12.41 -1.47
CA VAL A 182 0.00 -13.68 -1.35
C VAL A 182 -1.38 -13.48 -0.71
N GLU A 183 -1.49 -12.65 0.32
CA GLU A 183 -2.77 -12.34 0.95
C GLU A 183 -3.77 -11.68 -0.03
N ILE A 184 -3.29 -10.78 -0.90
CA ILE A 184 -4.10 -10.17 -1.96
C ILE A 184 -4.60 -11.24 -2.95
N LEU A 185 -3.71 -12.12 -3.41
CA LEU A 185 -4.06 -13.19 -4.34
C LEU A 185 -5.08 -14.16 -3.74
N ILE A 186 -4.87 -14.61 -2.50
CA ILE A 186 -5.81 -15.48 -1.78
C ILE A 186 -7.19 -14.82 -1.63
N SER A 187 -7.22 -13.53 -1.29
CA SER A 187 -8.46 -12.77 -1.14
C SER A 187 -9.22 -12.64 -2.47
N ALA A 188 -8.51 -12.69 -3.59
CA ALA A 188 -9.09 -12.71 -4.94
C ALA A 188 -9.49 -14.12 -5.43
N GLY A 189 -9.37 -15.15 -4.58
CA GLY A 189 -9.70 -16.53 -4.92
C GLY A 189 -8.55 -17.33 -5.56
N ILE A 190 -7.35 -16.76 -5.68
CA ILE A 190 -6.14 -17.43 -6.17
C ILE A 190 -5.45 -18.02 -4.94
N ASN A 191 -5.96 -19.14 -4.44
CA ASN A 191 -5.67 -19.65 -3.10
C ASN A 191 -4.94 -21.00 -3.06
N THR A 192 -4.43 -21.48 -4.18
CA THR A 192 -3.57 -22.67 -4.28
C THR A 192 -2.46 -22.42 -5.31
N VAL A 193 -1.40 -23.23 -5.27
CA VAL A 193 -0.30 -23.14 -6.25
C VAL A 193 -0.78 -23.45 -7.67
N ASP A 194 -1.70 -24.41 -7.83
CA ASP A 194 -2.24 -24.80 -9.14
C ASP A 194 -3.09 -23.67 -9.73
N VAL A 195 -4.01 -23.10 -8.94
CA VAL A 195 -4.82 -21.93 -9.38
C VAL A 195 -3.94 -20.73 -9.70
N LEU A 196 -2.86 -20.52 -8.92
CA LEU A 196 -1.88 -19.47 -9.20
C LEU A 196 -1.17 -19.72 -10.53
N ASN A 197 -0.77 -20.97 -10.82
CA ASN A 197 -0.14 -21.32 -12.09
C ASN A 197 -1.06 -21.00 -13.28
N ASP A 198 -2.28 -21.51 -13.24
CA ASP A 198 -3.27 -21.30 -14.31
C ASP A 198 -3.53 -19.80 -14.53
N TRP A 199 -3.62 -19.05 -13.45
CA TRP A 199 -3.82 -17.61 -13.51
C TRP A 199 -2.60 -16.86 -14.09
N LEU A 200 -1.38 -17.25 -13.68
CA LEU A 200 -0.15 -16.64 -14.21
C LEU A 200 0.00 -16.92 -15.72
N GLU A 201 -0.18 -18.17 -16.13
CA GLU A 201 -0.10 -18.58 -17.55
C GLU A 201 -1.17 -17.91 -18.42
N SER A 202 -2.34 -17.64 -17.84
CA SER A 202 -3.44 -16.98 -18.57
C SER A 202 -3.27 -15.46 -18.72
N ASN A 203 -2.47 -14.82 -17.85
CA ASN A 203 -2.37 -13.37 -17.79
C ASN A 203 -0.99 -12.82 -18.20
N PHE A 204 0.05 -13.64 -18.20
CA PHE A 204 1.42 -13.19 -18.47
C PHE A 204 2.14 -14.15 -19.43
N GLU A 205 2.98 -13.59 -20.29
CA GLU A 205 3.83 -14.39 -21.16
C GLU A 205 5.04 -14.93 -20.37
N HIS A 206 5.41 -16.18 -20.64
CA HIS A 206 6.67 -16.75 -20.15
C HIS A 206 7.83 -16.12 -20.95
N HIS A 207 8.67 -15.37 -20.28
CA HIS A 207 9.92 -14.84 -20.83
C HIS A 207 11.13 -15.47 -20.18
#